data_f295f83124a5a7d2e040bbc60176c60f
#
_entry.id   f295f83124a5a7d2e040bbc60176c60f
#
_cell.length_a   1.000
_cell.length_b   1.000
_cell.length_c   1.000
_cell.angle_alpha   90.00
_cell.angle_beta   90.00
_cell.angle_gamma   90.00
#
_symmetry.space_group_name_H-M   'P 1'
#
loop_
_entity.id
_entity.type
_entity.pdbx_description
1 polymer ?
#
loop_
_entity_poly.entity_id
_entity_poly.type
_entity_poly.pdbx_seq_one_letter_code
_entity_poly.pdbx_strand_id
1 'polypeptide(L)'
;MTNFDFKKLVDADYLLKIRDNENVVVIDARGGMLEEGSLMYDKATVVDWTDISLLGEFGGEELGKLLSKDNYQEIFNILGIKEDTEVLVYGFTMPNQGFGDEARVVYTFNYVGFDNVKIIDGGFDKVEQLGLNKNYNPENDRINVSSVVREEAQDNKTAIFTDELLSLVNSADVQIIDTRLEAEYNGRVIYGENKAGHIPGSISVPFNSLVDEDGFIKSREALEEYFVSKGLDKNKLQITYCTTGVRASYVAVILEELGYKVRNYEPSFARYANVGEVV
;
A
#
# COMPACT_ATOMS: atom_id res chain seq x y z
N MET A 1 -16.31 1.08 18.95
CA MET A 1 -17.07 0.33 17.92
C MET A 1 -16.43 0.70 16.61
N THR A 2 -15.64 -0.20 16.08
CA THR A 2 -15.00 -0.05 14.77
C THR A 2 -16.09 -0.02 13.71
N ASN A 3 -16.13 1.05 12.94
CA ASN A 3 -17.18 1.31 11.95
C ASN A 3 -16.75 0.62 10.63
N PHE A 4 -17.10 -0.68 10.47
CA PHE A 4 -16.75 -1.46 9.27
C PHE A 4 -17.68 -1.13 8.08
N ASP A 5 -17.66 0.14 7.66
CA ASP A 5 -18.27 0.54 6.38
C ASP A 5 -17.35 0.29 5.17
N PHE A 6 -16.18 -0.32 5.39
CA PHE A 6 -15.21 -0.66 4.37
C PHE A 6 -15.14 -2.18 4.15
N LYS A 7 -15.17 -2.61 2.90
CA LYS A 7 -15.11 -4.04 2.55
C LYS A 7 -13.74 -4.65 2.78
N LYS A 8 -12.70 -3.82 2.71
CA LYS A 8 -11.30 -4.23 2.80
C LYS A 8 -10.71 -4.09 4.21
N LEU A 9 -11.54 -3.81 5.24
CA LEU A 9 -11.06 -3.67 6.62
C LEU A 9 -11.73 -4.68 7.56
N VAL A 10 -10.94 -5.16 8.53
CA VAL A 10 -11.41 -5.98 9.66
C VAL A 10 -10.70 -5.54 10.95
N ASP A 11 -11.31 -5.79 12.12
CA ASP A 11 -10.62 -5.61 13.39
C ASP A 11 -9.66 -6.76 13.72
N ALA A 12 -8.71 -6.53 14.62
CA ALA A 12 -7.77 -7.56 15.03
C ALA A 12 -8.46 -8.76 15.71
N ASP A 13 -9.58 -8.54 16.41
CA ASP A 13 -10.37 -9.61 17.05
C ASP A 13 -10.93 -10.63 16.03
N TYR A 14 -10.99 -10.24 14.76
CA TYR A 14 -11.37 -11.17 13.69
C TYR A 14 -10.41 -12.35 13.60
N LEU A 15 -9.09 -12.15 13.86
CA LEU A 15 -8.10 -13.22 13.93
C LEU A 15 -8.47 -14.31 14.94
N LEU A 16 -9.07 -13.94 16.08
CA LEU A 16 -9.51 -14.93 17.08
C LEU A 16 -10.61 -15.84 16.54
N LYS A 17 -11.50 -15.30 15.71
CA LYS A 17 -12.65 -16.03 15.14
C LYS A 17 -12.24 -17.03 14.06
N ILE A 18 -11.18 -16.69 13.31
CA ILE A 18 -10.76 -17.46 12.12
C ILE A 18 -9.47 -18.26 12.35
N ARG A 19 -8.88 -18.18 13.56
CA ARG A 19 -7.56 -18.77 13.88
C ARG A 19 -7.40 -20.24 13.46
N ASP A 20 -8.46 -21.04 13.55
CA ASP A 20 -8.44 -22.45 13.24
C ASP A 20 -8.98 -22.75 11.82
N ASN A 21 -9.22 -21.75 11.01
CA ASN A 21 -9.61 -21.90 9.62
C ASN A 21 -8.34 -22.11 8.76
N GLU A 22 -8.19 -23.29 8.17
CA GLU A 22 -7.04 -23.64 7.32
C GLU A 22 -7.05 -22.90 5.97
N ASN A 23 -8.17 -22.27 5.61
CA ASN A 23 -8.30 -21.50 4.37
C ASN A 23 -8.09 -20.00 4.58
N VAL A 24 -7.26 -19.63 5.55
CA VAL A 24 -6.86 -18.25 5.84
C VAL A 24 -5.34 -18.14 5.81
N VAL A 25 -4.86 -17.11 5.12
CA VAL A 25 -3.45 -16.70 5.12
C VAL A 25 -3.34 -15.34 5.80
N VAL A 26 -2.43 -15.21 6.76
CA VAL A 26 -2.12 -13.94 7.42
C VAL A 26 -0.76 -13.46 6.97
N ILE A 27 -0.69 -12.21 6.49
CA ILE A 27 0.52 -11.57 6.02
C ILE A 27 0.92 -10.46 7.01
N ASP A 28 2.17 -10.52 7.46
CA ASP A 28 2.84 -9.43 8.16
C ASP A 28 3.60 -8.59 7.12
N ALA A 29 3.08 -7.43 6.78
CA ALA A 29 3.64 -6.56 5.75
C ALA A 29 4.75 -5.63 6.28
N ARG A 30 5.21 -5.79 7.53
CA ARG A 30 6.30 -4.99 8.10
C ARG A 30 7.66 -5.29 7.47
N GLY A 31 7.78 -6.41 6.77
CA GLY A 31 8.81 -6.74 5.81
C GLY A 31 10.24 -6.50 6.26
N GLY A 32 10.97 -5.74 5.45
CA GLY A 32 12.39 -5.44 5.66
C GLY A 32 12.71 -4.57 6.88
N MET A 33 11.71 -4.01 7.55
CA MET A 33 11.88 -3.26 8.81
C MET A 33 11.73 -4.13 10.07
N LEU A 34 11.40 -5.41 9.90
CA LEU A 34 11.24 -6.36 11.01
C LEU A 34 12.60 -6.99 11.34
N GLU A 35 13.09 -6.75 12.55
CA GLU A 35 14.33 -7.35 13.05
C GLU A 35 14.09 -8.77 13.60
N GLU A 36 15.09 -9.64 13.49
CA GLU A 36 15.04 -10.98 14.11
C GLU A 36 14.76 -10.88 15.61
N GLY A 37 13.82 -11.69 16.09
CA GLY A 37 13.36 -11.68 17.48
C GLY A 37 12.24 -10.69 17.77
N SER A 38 11.86 -9.81 16.84
CA SER A 38 10.66 -8.96 16.98
C SER A 38 9.40 -9.81 17.13
N LEU A 39 8.41 -9.31 17.85
CA LEU A 39 7.12 -10.00 17.93
C LEU A 39 6.35 -9.91 16.62
N MET A 40 5.71 -11.03 16.25
CA MET A 40 4.78 -11.14 15.12
C MET A 40 3.62 -12.07 15.49
N TYR A 41 2.52 -12.01 14.74
CA TYR A 41 1.44 -13.00 14.89
C TYR A 41 1.97 -14.40 14.56
N ASP A 42 1.66 -15.40 15.39
CA ASP A 42 2.30 -16.72 15.35
C ASP A 42 2.06 -17.53 14.07
N LYS A 43 0.99 -17.23 13.33
CA LYS A 43 0.62 -17.85 12.05
C LYS A 43 0.86 -16.97 10.82
N ALA A 44 1.46 -15.78 10.99
CA ALA A 44 1.71 -14.89 9.84
C ALA A 44 2.96 -15.31 9.07
N THR A 45 2.96 -14.99 7.77
CA THR A 45 4.14 -14.97 6.91
C THR A 45 4.54 -13.52 6.67
N VAL A 46 5.84 -13.21 6.85
CA VAL A 46 6.37 -11.87 6.60
C VAL A 46 6.60 -11.66 5.10
N VAL A 47 6.05 -10.57 4.57
CA VAL A 47 6.19 -10.15 3.17
C VAL A 47 6.63 -8.69 3.14
N ASP A 48 7.72 -8.40 2.45
CA ASP A 48 8.14 -7.03 2.16
C ASP A 48 7.53 -6.57 0.82
N TRP A 49 7.24 -5.28 0.68
CA TRP A 49 6.74 -4.75 -0.59
C TRP A 49 7.69 -5.02 -1.77
N THR A 50 9.00 -5.16 -1.49
CA THR A 50 10.01 -5.53 -2.50
C THR A 50 9.91 -7.00 -2.91
N ASP A 51 9.34 -7.87 -2.10
CA ASP A 51 9.11 -9.28 -2.47
C ASP A 51 8.05 -9.41 -3.57
N ILE A 52 7.14 -8.44 -3.64
CA ILE A 52 5.99 -8.41 -4.55
C ILE A 52 6.05 -7.30 -5.61
N SER A 53 7.23 -6.76 -5.90
CA SER A 53 7.42 -5.68 -6.87
C SER A 53 8.67 -5.91 -7.72
N LEU A 54 8.79 -5.20 -8.85
CA LEU A 54 10.06 -5.10 -9.55
C LEU A 54 11.08 -4.37 -8.68
N LEU A 55 12.32 -4.82 -8.79
CA LEU A 55 13.47 -4.16 -8.17
C LEU A 55 14.15 -3.27 -9.21
N GLY A 56 14.74 -2.18 -8.75
CA GLY A 56 15.43 -1.23 -9.60
C GLY A 56 16.22 -0.22 -8.78
N GLU A 57 16.90 0.68 -9.45
CA GLU A 57 17.62 1.78 -8.81
C GLU A 57 16.62 2.84 -8.28
N PHE A 58 16.94 3.47 -7.16
CA PHE A 58 16.15 4.57 -6.62
C PHE A 58 16.06 5.72 -7.64
N GLY A 59 14.84 6.13 -7.97
CA GLY A 59 14.58 7.10 -9.04
C GLY A 59 14.65 6.53 -10.47
N GLY A 60 14.82 5.22 -10.62
CA GLY A 60 14.63 4.49 -11.88
C GLY A 60 13.15 4.27 -12.20
N GLU A 61 12.86 3.82 -13.42
CA GLU A 61 11.49 3.55 -13.88
C GLU A 61 10.93 2.23 -13.33
N GLU A 62 11.80 1.29 -12.96
CA GLU A 62 11.39 -0.09 -12.63
C GLU A 62 11.04 -0.28 -11.14
N LEU A 63 11.70 0.46 -10.24
CA LEU A 63 11.53 0.28 -8.81
C LEU A 63 10.07 0.43 -8.39
N GLY A 64 9.53 -0.60 -7.78
CA GLY A 64 8.19 -0.62 -7.23
C GLY A 64 7.07 -0.95 -8.23
N LYS A 65 7.36 -1.16 -9.52
CA LYS A 65 6.34 -1.59 -10.49
C LYS A 65 5.75 -2.96 -10.13
N LEU A 66 4.49 -3.15 -10.52
CA LEU A 66 3.83 -4.45 -10.43
C LEU A 66 4.51 -5.50 -11.30
N LEU A 67 4.50 -6.72 -10.81
CA LEU A 67 4.94 -7.90 -11.55
C LEU A 67 3.84 -8.42 -12.51
N SER A 68 4.20 -9.32 -13.41
CA SER A 68 3.25 -10.03 -14.25
C SER A 68 2.25 -10.86 -13.41
N LYS A 69 1.08 -11.14 -13.98
CA LYS A 69 0.08 -11.99 -13.30
C LYS A 69 0.59 -13.41 -13.03
N ASP A 70 1.43 -13.93 -13.90
CA ASP A 70 2.04 -15.24 -13.74
C ASP A 70 3.00 -15.26 -12.54
N ASN A 71 3.78 -14.20 -12.34
CA ASN A 71 4.61 -14.06 -11.14
C ASN A 71 3.79 -14.02 -9.86
N TYR A 72 2.65 -13.31 -9.86
CA TYR A 72 1.78 -13.32 -8.67
C TYR A 72 1.14 -14.69 -8.43
N GLN A 73 0.84 -15.45 -9.49
CA GLN A 73 0.37 -16.83 -9.31
C GLN A 73 1.44 -17.72 -8.66
N GLU A 74 2.72 -17.55 -9.02
CA GLU A 74 3.83 -18.23 -8.35
C GLU A 74 3.94 -17.82 -6.88
N ILE A 75 3.86 -16.51 -6.58
CA ILE A 75 3.88 -15.96 -5.21
C ILE A 75 2.69 -16.50 -4.40
N PHE A 76 1.49 -16.56 -4.97
CA PHE A 76 0.33 -17.14 -4.31
C PHE A 76 0.51 -18.60 -3.98
N ASN A 77 1.11 -19.38 -4.88
CA ASN A 77 1.44 -20.79 -4.62
C ASN A 77 2.44 -20.93 -3.46
N ILE A 78 3.45 -20.06 -3.38
CA ILE A 78 4.43 -20.04 -2.27
C ILE A 78 3.74 -19.71 -0.94
N LEU A 79 2.80 -18.74 -0.95
CA LEU A 79 2.01 -18.36 0.22
C LEU A 79 0.89 -19.35 0.58
N GLY A 80 0.61 -20.35 -0.27
CA GLY A 80 -0.50 -21.26 -0.09
C GLY A 80 -1.87 -20.67 -0.38
N ILE A 81 -1.92 -19.54 -1.12
CA ILE A 81 -3.15 -18.82 -1.47
C ILE A 81 -3.84 -19.52 -2.66
N LYS A 82 -5.11 -19.85 -2.48
CA LYS A 82 -6.02 -20.42 -3.49
C LYS A 82 -7.14 -19.42 -3.77
N GLU A 83 -7.96 -19.70 -4.78
CA GLU A 83 -9.07 -18.85 -5.21
C GLU A 83 -10.05 -18.49 -4.07
N ASP A 84 -10.31 -19.41 -3.15
CA ASP A 84 -11.25 -19.26 -2.03
C ASP A 84 -10.56 -18.88 -0.69
N THR A 85 -9.23 -18.70 -0.69
CA THR A 85 -8.48 -18.30 0.50
C THR A 85 -8.87 -16.88 0.94
N GLU A 86 -9.07 -16.68 2.24
CA GLU A 86 -9.14 -15.34 2.81
C GLU A 86 -7.75 -14.87 3.23
N VAL A 87 -7.34 -13.69 2.77
CA VAL A 87 -6.05 -13.11 3.14
C VAL A 87 -6.25 -11.92 4.06
N LEU A 88 -5.57 -11.94 5.20
CA LEU A 88 -5.54 -10.82 6.14
C LEU A 88 -4.14 -10.24 6.20
N VAL A 89 -4.04 -8.93 6.15
CA VAL A 89 -2.75 -8.22 6.11
C VAL A 89 -2.70 -7.17 7.21
N TYR A 90 -1.61 -7.12 7.94
CA TYR A 90 -1.32 -6.01 8.85
C TYR A 90 0.08 -5.44 8.58
N GLY A 91 0.24 -4.16 8.88
CA GLY A 91 1.50 -3.44 8.85
C GLY A 91 1.87 -2.87 10.22
N PHE A 92 2.81 -1.95 10.24
CA PHE A 92 3.07 -1.14 11.43
C PHE A 92 1.88 -0.22 11.72
N THR A 93 1.66 0.04 13.01
CA THR A 93 0.62 0.97 13.43
C THR A 93 0.95 2.41 13.00
N MET A 94 0.04 3.03 12.26
CA MET A 94 0.11 4.46 11.93
C MET A 94 -0.45 5.31 13.08
N PRO A 95 -0.16 6.64 13.13
CA PRO A 95 0.66 7.38 12.17
C PRO A 95 2.16 7.35 12.45
N ASN A 96 2.61 6.71 13.53
CA ASN A 96 3.95 6.90 14.09
C ASN A 96 5.04 6.03 13.46
N GLN A 97 4.69 4.83 12.99
CA GLN A 97 5.64 3.83 12.50
C GLN A 97 5.29 3.27 11.11
N GLY A 98 4.02 3.24 10.75
CA GLY A 98 3.55 2.62 9.50
C GLY A 98 3.70 3.51 8.28
N PHE A 99 3.88 2.86 7.12
CA PHE A 99 3.91 3.50 5.80
C PHE A 99 2.77 3.01 4.90
N GLY A 100 1.86 2.15 5.41
CA GLY A 100 0.77 1.57 4.63
C GLY A 100 1.22 0.38 3.77
N ASP A 101 2.24 -0.35 4.21
CA ASP A 101 2.77 -1.52 3.50
C ASP A 101 1.70 -2.62 3.34
N GLU A 102 0.79 -2.77 4.31
CA GLU A 102 -0.37 -3.66 4.25
C GLU A 102 -1.29 -3.34 3.07
N ALA A 103 -1.50 -2.05 2.79
CA ALA A 103 -2.30 -1.66 1.65
C ALA A 103 -1.56 -1.83 0.31
N ARG A 104 -0.22 -1.85 0.31
CA ARG A 104 0.54 -2.23 -0.88
C ARG A 104 0.27 -3.68 -1.25
N VAL A 105 0.17 -4.59 -0.28
CA VAL A 105 -0.22 -5.98 -0.52
C VAL A 105 -1.65 -6.04 -1.09
N VAL A 106 -2.61 -5.35 -0.47
CA VAL A 106 -4.00 -5.31 -0.94
C VAL A 106 -4.11 -4.75 -2.36
N TYR A 107 -3.44 -3.64 -2.64
CA TYR A 107 -3.38 -3.02 -3.97
C TYR A 107 -2.85 -4.00 -5.02
N THR A 108 -1.75 -4.70 -4.70
CA THR A 108 -1.12 -5.69 -5.56
C THR A 108 -2.06 -6.88 -5.84
N PHE A 109 -2.76 -7.38 -4.83
CA PHE A 109 -3.68 -8.50 -4.97
C PHE A 109 -4.93 -8.11 -5.77
N ASN A 110 -5.46 -6.88 -5.57
CA ASN A 110 -6.56 -6.36 -6.39
C ASN A 110 -6.17 -6.26 -7.88
N TYR A 111 -4.92 -5.90 -8.18
CA TYR A 111 -4.42 -5.86 -9.56
C TYR A 111 -4.58 -7.21 -10.29
N VAL A 112 -4.33 -8.33 -9.62
CA VAL A 112 -4.50 -9.66 -10.23
C VAL A 112 -5.94 -10.18 -10.17
N GLY A 113 -6.86 -9.40 -9.58
CA GLY A 113 -8.27 -9.77 -9.43
C GLY A 113 -8.54 -10.64 -8.20
N PHE A 114 -7.63 -10.66 -7.23
CA PHE A 114 -7.84 -11.36 -5.97
C PHE A 114 -8.48 -10.41 -4.95
N ASP A 115 -9.81 -10.51 -4.81
CA ASP A 115 -10.59 -9.57 -4.01
C ASP A 115 -10.74 -9.96 -2.54
N ASN A 116 -10.46 -11.23 -2.17
CA ASN A 116 -10.64 -11.72 -0.80
C ASN A 116 -9.43 -11.43 0.09
N VAL A 117 -8.95 -10.18 0.05
CA VAL A 117 -7.84 -9.66 0.85
C VAL A 117 -8.30 -8.45 1.64
N LYS A 118 -7.94 -8.39 2.95
CA LYS A 118 -8.38 -7.34 3.88
C LYS A 118 -7.24 -6.87 4.76
N ILE A 119 -7.28 -5.61 5.14
CA ILE A 119 -6.37 -4.98 6.11
C ILE A 119 -6.93 -5.20 7.51
N ILE A 120 -6.07 -5.58 8.45
CA ILE A 120 -6.36 -5.54 9.87
C ILE A 120 -6.14 -4.11 10.35
N ASP A 121 -7.23 -3.41 10.66
CA ASP A 121 -7.22 -2.02 11.09
C ASP A 121 -6.55 -1.83 12.46
N GLY A 122 -5.78 -0.75 12.61
CA GLY A 122 -4.99 -0.46 13.81
C GLY A 122 -3.62 -1.14 13.83
N GLY A 123 -3.25 -1.89 12.78
CA GLY A 123 -1.91 -2.44 12.57
C GLY A 123 -1.45 -3.42 13.64
N PHE A 124 -0.11 -3.60 13.73
CA PHE A 124 0.48 -4.61 14.62
C PHE A 124 0.17 -4.41 16.10
N ASP A 125 0.08 -3.18 16.60
CA ASP A 125 -0.19 -2.95 18.03
C ASP A 125 -1.52 -3.59 18.47
N LYS A 126 -2.52 -3.64 17.59
CA LYS A 126 -3.79 -4.31 17.88
C LYS A 126 -3.69 -5.82 17.75
N VAL A 127 -2.90 -6.31 16.81
CA VAL A 127 -2.61 -7.75 16.67
C VAL A 127 -1.81 -8.26 17.89
N GLU A 128 -0.82 -7.51 18.35
CA GLU A 128 0.01 -7.85 19.52
C GLU A 128 -0.84 -8.02 20.78
N GLN A 129 -1.85 -7.17 20.98
CA GLN A 129 -2.75 -7.20 22.14
C GLN A 129 -3.57 -8.50 22.25
N LEU A 130 -3.69 -9.27 21.17
CA LEU A 130 -4.36 -10.58 21.19
C LEU A 130 -3.57 -11.64 21.96
N GLY A 131 -2.27 -11.41 22.23
CA GLY A 131 -1.40 -12.35 22.93
C GLY A 131 -1.06 -13.62 22.13
N LEU A 132 -1.27 -13.61 20.81
CA LEU A 132 -1.02 -14.72 19.89
C LEU A 132 0.27 -14.50 19.10
N ASN A 133 1.36 -14.22 19.82
CA ASN A 133 2.61 -13.79 19.22
C ASN A 133 3.72 -14.81 19.36
N LYS A 134 4.64 -14.79 18.42
CA LYS A 134 5.95 -15.50 18.47
C LYS A 134 7.07 -14.52 18.11
N ASN A 135 8.30 -14.91 18.36
CA ASN A 135 9.47 -14.19 17.88
C ASN A 135 9.68 -14.48 16.38
N TYR A 136 9.89 -13.43 15.60
CA TYR A 136 10.22 -13.52 14.19
C TYR A 136 11.57 -14.18 13.97
N ASN A 137 11.60 -15.17 13.07
CA ASN A 137 12.81 -15.79 12.56
C ASN A 137 12.82 -15.68 11.02
N PRO A 138 13.73 -14.90 10.42
CA PRO A 138 13.72 -14.65 8.97
C PRO A 138 13.87 -15.91 8.12
N GLU A 139 14.51 -16.97 8.64
CA GLU A 139 14.69 -18.24 7.91
C GLU A 139 13.37 -19.02 7.73
N ASN A 140 12.42 -18.86 8.68
CA ASN A 140 11.20 -19.66 8.71
C ASN A 140 9.93 -18.85 8.44
N ASP A 141 9.94 -17.57 8.76
CA ASP A 141 8.73 -16.77 8.80
C ASP A 141 8.61 -15.79 7.62
N ARG A 142 9.72 -15.53 6.90
CA ARG A 142 9.71 -14.68 5.71
C ARG A 142 9.43 -15.51 4.45
N ILE A 143 8.63 -14.93 3.55
CA ILE A 143 8.42 -15.51 2.21
C ILE A 143 9.76 -15.63 1.46
N ASN A 144 9.95 -16.75 0.79
CA ASN A 144 11.11 -16.95 -0.08
C ASN A 144 10.68 -16.93 -1.55
N VAL A 145 10.90 -15.81 -2.21
CA VAL A 145 10.59 -15.58 -3.63
C VAL A 145 11.82 -15.63 -4.54
N SER A 146 12.93 -16.22 -4.09
CA SER A 146 14.20 -16.27 -4.85
C SER A 146 14.10 -17.04 -6.16
N SER A 147 13.12 -17.94 -6.30
CA SER A 147 12.86 -18.70 -7.53
C SER A 147 12.01 -17.93 -8.56
N VAL A 148 11.36 -16.83 -8.17
CA VAL A 148 10.48 -16.05 -9.05
C VAL A 148 11.32 -15.19 -9.97
N VAL A 149 11.26 -15.45 -11.27
CA VAL A 149 11.88 -14.62 -12.30
C VAL A 149 10.94 -13.45 -12.58
N ARG A 150 11.29 -12.28 -12.09
CA ARG A 150 10.40 -11.10 -12.07
C ARG A 150 10.24 -10.50 -13.46
N GLU A 151 9.01 -10.43 -13.92
CA GLU A 151 8.59 -9.81 -15.16
C GLU A 151 7.62 -8.65 -14.88
N GLU A 152 7.73 -7.57 -15.65
CA GLU A 152 6.84 -6.41 -15.54
C GLU A 152 5.41 -6.75 -15.97
N ALA A 153 4.44 -6.15 -15.29
CA ALA A 153 3.03 -6.20 -15.67
C ALA A 153 2.79 -5.63 -17.07
N GLN A 154 2.07 -6.38 -17.91
CA GLN A 154 1.74 -5.97 -19.29
C GLN A 154 0.42 -5.19 -19.41
N ASP A 155 -0.56 -5.45 -18.53
CA ASP A 155 -1.85 -4.77 -18.50
C ASP A 155 -1.97 -3.95 -17.21
N ASN A 156 -2.27 -2.66 -17.38
CA ASN A 156 -2.12 -1.72 -16.27
C ASN A 156 -3.33 -0.79 -16.11
N LYS A 157 -4.43 -1.35 -15.60
CA LYS A 157 -5.62 -0.55 -15.27
C LYS A 157 -5.50 0.17 -13.92
N THR A 158 -4.65 -0.33 -13.02
CA THR A 158 -4.49 0.17 -11.64
C THR A 158 -3.26 1.05 -11.46
N ALA A 159 -2.24 0.90 -12.31
CA ALA A 159 -1.02 1.67 -12.26
C ALA A 159 -0.86 2.63 -13.44
N ILE A 160 -0.04 3.65 -13.28
CA ILE A 160 0.36 4.59 -14.31
C ILE A 160 1.88 4.75 -14.29
N PHE A 161 2.50 4.97 -15.45
CA PHE A 161 3.94 5.12 -15.62
C PHE A 161 4.32 6.52 -16.05
N THR A 162 5.62 6.81 -16.07
CA THR A 162 6.15 8.15 -16.22
C THR A 162 5.68 8.87 -17.50
N ASP A 163 5.75 8.23 -18.67
CA ASP A 163 5.38 8.89 -19.93
C ASP A 163 3.88 9.23 -19.97
N GLU A 164 3.03 8.31 -19.47
CA GLU A 164 1.61 8.56 -19.38
C GLU A 164 1.31 9.68 -18.39
N LEU A 165 1.91 9.66 -17.18
CA LEU A 165 1.73 10.71 -16.19
C LEU A 165 2.14 12.09 -16.74
N LEU A 166 3.31 12.18 -17.39
CA LEU A 166 3.79 13.45 -17.97
C LEU A 166 2.80 14.03 -18.99
N SER A 167 2.09 13.18 -19.75
CA SER A 167 1.05 13.62 -20.68
C SER A 167 -0.23 14.12 -20.00
N LEU A 168 -0.46 13.73 -18.73
CA LEU A 168 -1.65 14.05 -17.94
C LEU A 168 -1.45 15.19 -16.95
N VAL A 169 -0.21 15.59 -16.68
CA VAL A 169 0.06 16.79 -15.87
C VAL A 169 -0.63 17.98 -16.53
N ASN A 170 -1.44 18.73 -15.77
CA ASN A 170 -2.32 19.83 -16.22
C ASN A 170 -3.58 19.41 -17.00
N SER A 171 -3.91 18.11 -17.13
CA SER A 171 -5.19 17.69 -17.69
C SER A 171 -6.36 18.04 -16.74
N ALA A 172 -7.44 18.57 -17.29
CA ALA A 172 -8.64 18.88 -16.51
C ALA A 172 -9.40 17.62 -16.02
N ASP A 173 -9.16 16.48 -16.64
CA ASP A 173 -9.87 15.22 -16.37
C ASP A 173 -9.25 14.38 -15.25
N VAL A 174 -8.07 14.78 -14.75
CA VAL A 174 -7.35 14.08 -13.69
C VAL A 174 -7.07 14.99 -12.51
N GLN A 175 -6.86 14.40 -11.35
CA GLN A 175 -6.31 15.04 -10.15
C GLN A 175 -5.11 14.21 -9.68
N ILE A 176 -3.96 14.84 -9.56
CA ILE A 176 -2.73 14.22 -9.08
C ILE A 176 -2.65 14.45 -7.57
N ILE A 177 -2.43 13.38 -6.81
CA ILE A 177 -2.47 13.40 -5.34
C ILE A 177 -1.10 13.04 -4.78
N ASP A 178 -0.48 13.99 -4.10
CA ASP A 178 0.73 13.74 -3.31
C ASP A 178 0.35 13.16 -1.95
N THR A 179 0.74 11.92 -1.72
CA THR A 179 0.42 11.21 -0.47
C THR A 179 1.57 11.22 0.53
N ARG A 180 2.67 11.89 0.22
CA ARG A 180 3.82 12.07 1.11
C ARG A 180 3.46 12.94 2.30
N LEU A 181 4.39 13.05 3.25
CA LEU A 181 4.22 13.98 4.37
C LEU A 181 4.13 15.44 3.86
N GLU A 182 3.39 16.26 4.58
CA GLU A 182 3.26 17.70 4.28
C GLU A 182 4.63 18.37 4.12
N ALA A 183 5.63 17.97 4.92
CA ALA A 183 6.98 18.49 4.83
C ALA A 183 7.67 18.15 3.49
N GLU A 184 7.43 16.94 2.94
CA GLU A 184 7.97 16.54 1.63
C GLU A 184 7.31 17.33 0.50
N TYR A 185 5.97 17.49 0.57
CA TYR A 185 5.23 18.34 -0.37
C TYR A 185 5.78 19.77 -0.40
N ASN A 186 6.08 20.34 0.76
CA ASN A 186 6.64 21.68 0.93
C ASN A 186 8.17 21.76 0.71
N GLY A 187 8.79 20.76 0.12
CA GLY A 187 10.17 20.82 -0.35
C GLY A 187 11.22 20.19 0.58
N ARG A 188 10.83 19.44 1.61
CA ARG A 188 11.79 18.65 2.39
C ARG A 188 12.17 17.37 1.65
N VAL A 189 13.43 17.19 1.32
CA VAL A 189 13.99 15.93 0.82
C VAL A 189 14.28 15.00 2.00
N ILE A 190 13.73 13.79 1.97
CA ILE A 190 13.87 12.81 3.07
C ILE A 190 14.64 11.57 2.62
N TYR A 191 14.40 11.08 1.41
CA TYR A 191 14.92 9.78 0.94
C TYR A 191 16.03 9.93 -0.12
N GLY A 192 16.46 11.16 -0.43
CA GLY A 192 17.52 11.42 -1.40
C GLY A 192 17.00 11.69 -2.82
N GLU A 193 15.77 12.18 -2.95
CA GLU A 193 15.20 12.63 -4.21
C GLU A 193 16.04 13.79 -4.79
N ASN A 194 16.23 13.80 -6.12
CA ASN A 194 17.10 14.78 -6.79
C ASN A 194 16.54 16.21 -6.82
N LYS A 195 15.24 16.37 -6.60
CA LYS A 195 14.58 17.69 -6.50
C LYS A 195 13.65 17.72 -5.28
N ALA A 196 13.57 18.89 -4.67
CA ALA A 196 12.62 19.23 -3.61
C ALA A 196 11.31 19.74 -4.21
N GLY A 197 10.19 19.58 -3.51
CA GLY A 197 8.88 20.07 -3.93
C GLY A 197 7.92 18.95 -4.35
N HIS A 198 7.00 19.24 -5.28
CA HIS A 198 5.93 18.34 -5.69
C HIS A 198 5.61 18.45 -7.19
N ILE A 199 4.81 17.52 -7.72
CA ILE A 199 4.33 17.54 -9.11
C ILE A 199 3.40 18.76 -9.29
N PRO A 200 3.59 19.59 -10.33
CA PRO A 200 2.77 20.78 -10.55
C PRO A 200 1.26 20.45 -10.53
N GLY A 201 0.51 21.23 -9.77
CA GLY A 201 -0.95 21.07 -9.63
C GLY A 201 -1.41 19.88 -8.80
N SER A 202 -0.49 19.14 -8.16
CA SER A 202 -0.87 18.05 -7.26
C SER A 202 -1.52 18.58 -5.97
N ILE A 203 -2.42 17.77 -5.41
CA ILE A 203 -3.14 18.03 -4.17
C ILE A 203 -2.47 17.26 -3.04
N SER A 204 -2.09 17.94 -1.95
CA SER A 204 -1.51 17.29 -0.77
C SER A 204 -2.58 16.57 0.06
N VAL A 205 -2.44 15.23 0.13
CA VAL A 205 -3.24 14.32 0.95
C VAL A 205 -2.29 13.38 1.68
N PRO A 206 -1.65 13.80 2.76
CA PRO A 206 -0.71 12.96 3.48
C PRO A 206 -1.35 11.64 3.94
N PHE A 207 -0.71 10.52 3.63
CA PHE A 207 -1.23 9.17 3.94
C PHE A 207 -1.60 8.98 5.42
N ASN A 208 -0.81 9.55 6.32
CA ASN A 208 -1.03 9.50 7.76
C ASN A 208 -2.18 10.38 8.25
N SER A 209 -2.77 11.22 7.40
CA SER A 209 -3.97 11.98 7.73
C SER A 209 -5.27 11.16 7.68
N LEU A 210 -5.20 9.93 7.15
CA LEU A 210 -6.37 9.05 7.00
C LEU A 210 -6.67 8.22 8.25
N VAL A 211 -5.78 8.22 9.23
CA VAL A 211 -5.95 7.53 10.51
C VAL A 211 -6.19 8.50 11.66
N ASP A 212 -6.75 8.00 12.74
CA ASP A 212 -6.87 8.71 14.02
C ASP A 212 -5.61 8.55 14.88
N GLU A 213 -5.65 9.10 16.12
CA GLU A 213 -4.53 9.06 17.07
C GLU A 213 -4.24 7.64 17.60
N ASP A 214 -5.22 6.74 17.55
CA ASP A 214 -5.11 5.34 17.97
C ASP A 214 -4.67 4.41 16.82
N GLY A 215 -4.46 4.97 15.62
CA GLY A 215 -4.01 4.25 14.43
C GLY A 215 -5.11 3.56 13.64
N PHE A 216 -6.37 3.80 13.96
CA PHE A 216 -7.49 3.29 13.16
C PHE A 216 -7.80 4.18 11.98
N ILE A 217 -8.20 3.59 10.87
CA ILE A 217 -8.72 4.32 9.72
C ILE A 217 -9.97 5.11 10.15
N LYS A 218 -10.01 6.40 9.80
CA LYS A 218 -11.15 7.28 10.11
C LYS A 218 -12.44 6.75 9.48
N SER A 219 -13.59 7.12 10.04
CA SER A 219 -14.87 6.70 9.48
C SER A 219 -15.04 7.13 8.02
N ARG A 220 -15.89 6.43 7.28
CA ARG A 220 -16.21 6.73 5.88
C ARG A 220 -16.62 8.18 5.71
N GLU A 221 -17.51 8.68 6.58
CA GLU A 221 -18.00 10.05 6.54
C GLU A 221 -16.88 11.06 6.75
N ALA A 222 -16.02 10.83 7.74
CA ALA A 222 -14.89 11.72 8.03
C ALA A 222 -13.89 11.76 6.87
N LEU A 223 -13.64 10.62 6.21
CA LEU A 223 -12.78 10.57 5.03
C LEU A 223 -13.41 11.21 3.81
N GLU A 224 -14.72 11.03 3.59
CA GLU A 224 -15.44 11.71 2.49
C GLU A 224 -15.41 13.24 2.68
N GLU A 225 -15.68 13.74 3.88
CA GLU A 225 -15.58 15.16 4.22
C GLU A 225 -14.15 15.68 4.02
N TYR A 226 -13.14 14.91 4.46
CA TYR A 226 -11.73 15.26 4.30
C TYR A 226 -11.34 15.40 2.82
N PHE A 227 -11.65 14.40 1.98
CA PHE A 227 -11.32 14.45 0.56
C PHE A 227 -12.07 15.55 -0.19
N VAL A 228 -13.34 15.79 0.13
CA VAL A 228 -14.10 16.93 -0.41
C VAL A 228 -13.47 18.25 0.01
N SER A 229 -13.02 18.39 1.26
CA SER A 229 -12.34 19.61 1.74
C SER A 229 -11.01 19.86 1.02
N LYS A 230 -10.35 18.80 0.54
CA LYS A 230 -9.14 18.88 -0.31
C LYS A 230 -9.46 19.18 -1.78
N GLY A 231 -10.74 19.22 -2.17
CA GLY A 231 -11.18 19.51 -3.53
C GLY A 231 -11.15 18.30 -4.47
N LEU A 232 -11.16 17.06 -3.94
CA LEU A 232 -11.24 15.86 -4.77
C LEU A 232 -12.63 15.72 -5.40
N ASP A 233 -12.66 15.38 -6.68
CA ASP A 233 -13.87 15.17 -7.49
C ASP A 233 -13.97 13.72 -7.94
N LYS A 234 -15.01 13.00 -7.49
CA LYS A 234 -15.26 11.58 -7.85
C LYS A 234 -15.46 11.34 -9.37
N ASN A 235 -15.77 12.39 -10.14
CA ASN A 235 -15.93 12.26 -11.59
C ASN A 235 -14.59 12.23 -12.33
N LYS A 236 -13.49 12.66 -11.68
CA LYS A 236 -12.14 12.67 -12.25
C LYS A 236 -11.36 11.42 -11.89
N LEU A 237 -10.37 11.08 -12.72
CA LEU A 237 -9.38 10.07 -12.37
C LEU A 237 -8.43 10.64 -11.30
N GLN A 238 -8.27 9.94 -10.20
CA GLN A 238 -7.29 10.26 -9.17
C GLN A 238 -5.99 9.51 -9.49
N ILE A 239 -4.86 10.20 -9.48
CA ILE A 239 -3.53 9.60 -9.66
C ILE A 239 -2.75 9.83 -8.37
N THR A 240 -2.56 8.78 -7.58
CA THR A 240 -1.79 8.87 -6.33
C THR A 240 -0.30 8.66 -6.60
N TYR A 241 0.55 9.38 -5.86
CA TYR A 241 1.99 9.14 -5.82
C TYR A 241 2.57 9.38 -4.42
N CYS A 242 3.69 8.75 -4.11
CA CYS A 242 4.50 9.08 -2.94
C CYS A 242 5.99 9.18 -3.32
N THR A 243 6.89 8.52 -2.61
CA THR A 243 8.31 8.43 -3.01
C THR A 243 8.55 7.24 -3.94
N THR A 244 8.02 6.04 -3.62
CA THR A 244 8.23 4.76 -4.34
C THR A 244 6.94 3.93 -4.48
N GLY A 245 5.74 4.53 -4.35
CA GLY A 245 4.44 3.90 -4.61
C GLY A 245 3.77 3.21 -3.42
N VAL A 246 4.45 2.97 -2.29
CA VAL A 246 3.88 2.25 -1.13
C VAL A 246 2.80 3.06 -0.41
N ARG A 247 3.15 4.25 0.12
CA ARG A 247 2.19 5.15 0.80
C ARG A 247 1.03 5.56 -0.12
N ALA A 248 1.33 5.67 -1.43
CA ALA A 248 0.34 6.00 -2.44
C ALA A 248 -0.69 4.88 -2.63
N SER A 249 -0.26 3.61 -2.53
CA SER A 249 -1.18 2.46 -2.56
C SER A 249 -2.16 2.49 -1.39
N TYR A 250 -1.74 2.93 -0.20
CA TYR A 250 -2.62 3.08 0.96
C TYR A 250 -3.77 4.07 0.70
N VAL A 251 -3.42 5.26 0.20
CA VAL A 251 -4.44 6.26 -0.15
C VAL A 251 -5.31 5.78 -1.31
N ALA A 252 -4.73 5.08 -2.31
CA ALA A 252 -5.47 4.52 -3.43
C ALA A 252 -6.53 3.52 -2.98
N VAL A 253 -6.19 2.56 -2.11
CA VAL A 253 -7.14 1.55 -1.58
C VAL A 253 -8.31 2.24 -0.85
N ILE A 254 -8.03 3.25 -0.03
CA ILE A 254 -9.09 3.99 0.68
C ILE A 254 -9.98 4.79 -0.28
N LEU A 255 -9.40 5.46 -1.28
CA LEU A 255 -10.18 6.17 -2.30
C LEU A 255 -11.06 5.23 -3.13
N GLU A 256 -10.56 4.05 -3.49
CA GLU A 256 -11.36 3.01 -4.19
C GLU A 256 -12.54 2.54 -3.33
N GLU A 257 -12.33 2.27 -2.05
CA GLU A 257 -13.39 1.93 -1.10
C GLU A 257 -14.48 3.03 -0.99
N LEU A 258 -14.10 4.28 -1.21
CA LEU A 258 -15.02 5.43 -1.25
C LEU A 258 -15.63 5.68 -2.64
N GLY A 259 -15.31 4.85 -3.63
CA GLY A 259 -15.88 4.88 -4.98
C GLY A 259 -15.23 5.87 -5.93
N TYR A 260 -14.01 6.35 -5.66
CA TYR A 260 -13.21 7.09 -6.61
C TYR A 260 -12.60 6.16 -7.67
N LYS A 261 -12.35 6.68 -8.86
CA LYS A 261 -11.51 6.02 -9.87
C LYS A 261 -10.05 6.38 -9.57
N VAL A 262 -9.21 5.40 -9.31
CA VAL A 262 -7.83 5.65 -8.89
C VAL A 262 -6.84 4.85 -9.71
N ARG A 263 -5.66 5.44 -9.95
CA ARG A 263 -4.46 4.74 -10.44
C ARG A 263 -3.27 5.21 -9.62
N ASN A 264 -2.35 4.31 -9.30
CA ASN A 264 -1.13 4.64 -8.58
C ASN A 264 0.02 4.89 -9.57
N TYR A 265 0.70 6.03 -9.46
CA TYR A 265 1.94 6.27 -10.17
C TYR A 265 3.07 5.51 -9.46
N GLU A 266 3.42 4.37 -9.98
CA GLU A 266 4.30 3.41 -9.29
C GLU A 266 5.75 3.87 -9.15
N PRO A 267 6.44 4.39 -10.21
CA PRO A 267 7.79 4.93 -10.04
C PRO A 267 7.84 6.17 -9.14
N SER A 268 6.71 6.79 -8.91
CA SER A 268 6.46 7.86 -7.95
C SER A 268 7.42 9.06 -8.03
N PHE A 269 7.51 9.84 -6.95
CA PHE A 269 8.27 11.09 -6.96
C PHE A 269 9.77 10.89 -7.12
N ALA A 270 10.33 9.79 -6.63
CA ALA A 270 11.75 9.48 -6.83
C ALA A 270 12.11 9.48 -8.32
N ARG A 271 11.25 8.91 -9.17
CA ARG A 271 11.41 8.93 -10.63
C ARG A 271 11.03 10.29 -11.22
N TYR A 272 9.89 10.84 -10.83
CA TYR A 272 9.40 12.11 -11.37
C TYR A 272 10.41 13.26 -11.19
N ALA A 273 11.06 13.34 -10.02
CA ALA A 273 12.08 14.34 -9.73
C ALA A 273 13.27 14.32 -10.70
N ASN A 274 13.49 13.21 -11.40
CA ASN A 274 14.57 13.09 -12.39
C ASN A 274 14.17 13.60 -13.77
N VAL A 275 12.87 13.57 -14.13
CA VAL A 275 12.43 13.77 -15.51
C VAL A 275 11.37 14.86 -15.68
N GLY A 276 10.61 15.17 -14.62
CA GLY A 276 9.53 16.15 -14.64
C GLY A 276 9.92 17.53 -14.12
N GLU A 277 9.01 18.47 -14.31
CA GLU A 277 9.06 19.77 -13.65
C GLU A 277 8.56 19.62 -12.22
N VAL A 278 9.22 20.28 -11.26
CA VAL A 278 8.88 20.26 -9.85
C VAL A 278 8.67 21.69 -9.35
N VAL A 279 7.67 21.94 -8.54
CA VAL A 279 7.35 23.24 -7.94
C VAL A 279 7.39 23.18 -6.42
#